data_51c5b1416d55b086780d7ab2f77269f5
#
_entry.id   51c5b1416d55b086780d7ab2f77269f5
#
_cell.length_a   1.000
_cell.length_b   1.000
_cell.length_c   1.000
_cell.angle_alpha   90.00
_cell.angle_beta   90.00
_cell.angle_gamma   90.00
#
_symmetry.space_group_name_H-M   'P 1'
#
loop_
_entity.id
_entity.type
_entity.pdbx_description
1 polymer ?
#
loop_
_entity_poly.entity_id
_entity_poly.type
_entity_poly.pdbx_seq_one_letter_code
_entity_poly.pdbx_strand_id
1 'polypeptide(L)'
;MFYLTLCFALFFGYANLNASPNADNSDDNKSVEVGSTVPHFSLQNQFGKLFSIDSLLGKKNLVIYFYPKDDSPGCTKQACSFRDQFEVFEEQDAMIIGISAQSVESHLEFAKEYNLNFTLLSDNENKVRDLFDVPSTLFGLIPGRVTYVVNKEGKVVFMFNSQFQAEKHIDEALRILKDMK
;
A
#
# COMPACT_ATOMS: atom_id res chain seq x y z
N MET A 1 30.15 38.14 -72.38
CA MET A 1 28.78 37.59 -72.30
C MET A 1 28.83 36.37 -71.37
N PHE A 2 28.68 36.59 -70.08
CA PHE A 2 28.64 35.53 -69.10
C PHE A 2 27.30 35.60 -68.36
N TYR A 3 26.47 34.58 -68.51
CA TYR A 3 25.26 34.40 -67.75
C TYR A 3 25.59 33.78 -66.39
N LEU A 4 25.28 34.52 -65.34
CA LEU A 4 25.40 34.05 -63.96
C LEU A 4 24.02 33.46 -63.53
N THR A 5 23.96 32.15 -63.44
CA THR A 5 22.77 31.43 -63.02
C THR A 5 22.76 31.33 -61.49
N LEU A 6 21.81 32.02 -60.84
CA LEU A 6 21.62 32.03 -59.37
C LEU A 6 20.77 30.80 -58.96
N CYS A 7 21.35 29.80 -58.32
CA CYS A 7 20.64 28.70 -57.71
C CYS A 7 20.08 29.10 -56.34
N PHE A 8 18.76 29.19 -56.25
CA PHE A 8 18.06 29.36 -54.99
C PHE A 8 17.83 27.98 -54.35
N ALA A 9 18.58 27.65 -53.28
CA ALA A 9 18.37 26.45 -52.51
C ALA A 9 17.27 26.73 -51.46
N LEU A 10 16.13 26.10 -51.61
CA LEU A 10 15.04 26.07 -50.62
C LEU A 10 15.43 25.07 -49.50
N PHE A 11 15.76 25.57 -48.32
CA PHE A 11 15.87 24.76 -47.14
C PHE A 11 14.47 24.45 -46.60
N PHE A 12 14.00 23.24 -46.80
CA PHE A 12 12.87 22.70 -46.11
C PHE A 12 13.32 22.29 -44.70
N GLY A 13 12.95 23.07 -43.69
CA GLY A 13 13.12 22.72 -42.31
C GLY A 13 12.17 21.60 -41.90
N TYR A 14 12.70 20.42 -41.61
CA TYR A 14 11.98 19.35 -40.94
C TYR A 14 11.80 19.72 -39.47
N ALA A 15 10.62 20.13 -39.09
CA ALA A 15 10.23 20.24 -37.68
C ALA A 15 10.08 18.84 -37.09
N ASN A 16 11.04 18.48 -36.21
CA ASN A 16 10.97 17.27 -35.39
C ASN A 16 9.93 17.49 -34.28
N LEU A 17 8.72 17.01 -34.47
CA LEU A 17 7.68 16.92 -33.45
C LEU A 17 7.85 15.60 -32.68
N ASN A 18 8.88 15.49 -31.85
CA ASN A 18 8.95 14.49 -30.79
C ASN A 18 8.51 15.16 -29.48
N ALA A 19 7.23 15.41 -29.33
CA ALA A 19 6.64 15.67 -28.04
C ALA A 19 6.37 14.30 -27.38
N SER A 20 7.29 13.86 -26.51
CA SER A 20 6.99 12.83 -25.52
C SER A 20 5.94 13.39 -24.57
N PRO A 21 4.87 12.68 -24.28
CA PRO A 21 3.98 13.09 -23.20
C PRO A 21 4.78 12.96 -21.89
N ASN A 22 5.14 14.11 -21.30
CA ASN A 22 5.61 14.15 -19.92
C ASN A 22 4.49 13.56 -19.07
N ALA A 23 4.72 12.34 -18.55
CA ALA A 23 4.00 11.87 -17.39
C ALA A 23 4.32 12.84 -16.25
N ASP A 24 3.35 13.65 -15.90
CA ASP A 24 3.39 14.58 -14.79
C ASP A 24 3.43 13.75 -13.49
N ASN A 25 4.65 13.44 -13.04
CA ASN A 25 4.93 12.74 -11.79
C ASN A 25 5.05 13.77 -10.65
N SER A 26 4.01 14.58 -10.46
CA SER A 26 3.97 15.57 -9.38
C SER A 26 3.04 15.16 -8.24
N ASP A 27 3.17 13.92 -7.71
CA ASP A 27 2.44 13.49 -6.51
C ASP A 27 3.34 12.74 -5.47
N ASP A 28 4.66 12.96 -5.52
CA ASP A 28 5.66 12.19 -4.76
C ASP A 28 5.81 12.61 -3.27
N ASN A 29 4.90 13.42 -2.71
CA ASN A 29 5.04 13.84 -1.29
C ASN A 29 3.70 14.10 -0.59
N LYS A 30 2.66 13.32 -0.88
CA LYS A 30 1.39 13.47 -0.21
C LYS A 30 1.10 12.23 0.64
N SER A 31 0.83 12.45 1.93
CA SER A 31 0.36 11.39 2.84
C SER A 31 -0.84 10.65 2.26
N VAL A 32 -0.92 9.35 2.49
CA VAL A 32 -2.05 8.53 2.07
C VAL A 32 -3.24 8.83 2.97
N GLU A 33 -4.25 9.52 2.42
CA GLU A 33 -5.46 9.92 3.10
C GLU A 33 -6.69 9.29 2.47
N VAL A 34 -7.85 9.43 3.13
CA VAL A 34 -9.14 9.03 2.54
C VAL A 34 -9.38 9.78 1.23
N GLY A 35 -9.66 9.05 0.16
CA GLY A 35 -9.80 9.55 -1.20
C GLY A 35 -8.55 9.38 -2.06
N SER A 36 -7.36 9.17 -1.47
CA SER A 36 -6.13 8.88 -2.22
C SER A 36 -6.23 7.57 -2.99
N THR A 37 -5.47 7.45 -4.07
CA THR A 37 -5.19 6.14 -4.67
C THR A 37 -4.14 5.45 -3.80
N VAL A 38 -4.34 4.17 -3.51
CA VAL A 38 -3.36 3.36 -2.79
C VAL A 38 -2.06 3.29 -3.58
N PRO A 39 -0.90 3.53 -2.95
CA PRO A 39 0.39 3.44 -3.64
C PRO A 39 0.68 2.02 -4.15
N HIS A 40 1.37 1.93 -5.28
CA HIS A 40 1.88 0.67 -5.80
C HIS A 40 3.12 0.23 -5.02
N PHE A 41 3.15 -1.00 -4.56
CA PHE A 41 4.30 -1.58 -3.87
C PHE A 41 4.38 -3.09 -4.02
N SER A 42 5.58 -3.62 -3.77
CA SER A 42 5.82 -5.06 -3.70
C SER A 42 6.75 -5.35 -2.54
N LEU A 43 6.41 -6.34 -1.71
CA LEU A 43 7.18 -6.81 -0.56
C LEU A 43 7.20 -8.34 -0.54
N GLN A 44 8.13 -8.94 0.20
CA GLN A 44 8.09 -10.38 0.47
C GLN A 44 7.04 -10.68 1.55
N ASN A 45 6.27 -11.74 1.33
CA ASN A 45 5.38 -12.26 2.34
C ASN A 45 6.10 -13.19 3.34
N GLN A 46 5.40 -13.67 4.37
CA GLN A 46 5.93 -14.59 5.40
C GLN A 46 6.50 -15.89 4.85
N PHE A 47 6.31 -16.22 3.59
CA PHE A 47 6.86 -17.41 2.91
C PHE A 47 8.03 -17.05 1.98
N GLY A 48 8.54 -15.82 2.01
CA GLY A 48 9.60 -15.32 1.15
C GLY A 48 9.19 -15.10 -0.32
N LYS A 49 7.90 -15.17 -0.63
CA LYS A 49 7.38 -14.94 -1.99
C LYS A 49 7.09 -13.46 -2.19
N LEU A 50 7.49 -12.95 -3.35
CA LEU A 50 7.15 -11.57 -3.73
C LEU A 50 5.63 -11.43 -3.88
N PHE A 51 5.09 -10.46 -3.18
CA PHE A 51 3.69 -10.06 -3.23
C PHE A 51 3.61 -8.65 -3.80
N SER A 52 2.76 -8.44 -4.81
CA SER A 52 2.45 -7.11 -5.34
C SER A 52 0.99 -6.77 -5.07
N ILE A 53 0.74 -5.57 -4.57
CA ILE A 53 -0.62 -5.06 -4.35
C ILE A 53 -1.40 -4.98 -5.66
N ASP A 54 -0.74 -4.73 -6.78
CA ASP A 54 -1.34 -4.61 -8.12
C ASP A 54 -2.12 -5.85 -8.53
N SER A 55 -1.72 -7.02 -8.03
CA SER A 55 -2.39 -8.29 -8.32
C SER A 55 -3.83 -8.36 -7.77
N LEU A 56 -4.16 -7.48 -6.82
CA LEU A 56 -5.44 -7.44 -6.11
C LEU A 56 -6.34 -6.28 -6.52
N LEU A 57 -5.75 -5.18 -7.04
CA LEU A 57 -6.50 -4.03 -7.50
C LEU A 57 -7.50 -4.44 -8.59
N GLY A 58 -8.71 -3.92 -8.53
CA GLY A 58 -9.82 -4.30 -9.40
C GLY A 58 -10.52 -5.62 -9.03
N LYS A 59 -10.01 -6.39 -8.05
CA LYS A 59 -10.51 -7.72 -7.72
C LYS A 59 -11.06 -7.83 -6.30
N LYS A 60 -10.35 -7.26 -5.32
CA LYS A 60 -10.65 -7.38 -3.89
C LYS A 60 -10.69 -6.00 -3.23
N ASN A 61 -11.50 -5.87 -2.18
CA ASN A 61 -11.29 -4.85 -1.18
C ASN A 61 -10.06 -5.21 -0.35
N LEU A 62 -9.30 -4.22 0.14
CA LEU A 62 -8.10 -4.49 0.93
C LEU A 62 -8.23 -3.86 2.31
N VAL A 63 -7.80 -4.60 3.32
CA VAL A 63 -7.58 -4.09 4.68
C VAL A 63 -6.09 -4.18 4.96
N ILE A 64 -5.41 -3.05 4.77
CA ILE A 64 -3.97 -2.93 4.97
C ILE A 64 -3.72 -2.36 6.35
N TYR A 65 -3.01 -3.09 7.21
CA TYR A 65 -2.68 -2.58 8.53
C TYR A 65 -1.18 -2.58 8.78
N PHE A 66 -0.67 -1.44 9.24
CA PHE A 66 0.69 -1.29 9.73
C PHE A 66 0.71 -1.49 11.24
N TYR A 67 1.68 -2.25 11.72
CA TYR A 67 1.85 -2.52 13.15
C TYR A 67 3.31 -2.44 13.57
N PRO A 68 3.60 -2.17 14.87
CA PRO A 68 4.96 -1.94 15.36
C PRO A 68 5.89 -3.14 15.27
N LYS A 69 5.43 -4.32 15.76
CA LYS A 69 6.34 -5.45 15.97
C LYS A 69 5.56 -6.76 16.20
N ASP A 70 6.05 -7.87 15.60
CA ASP A 70 5.59 -9.22 15.92
C ASP A 70 5.72 -9.50 17.43
N ASP A 71 4.90 -10.39 17.94
CA ASP A 71 4.89 -10.86 19.33
C ASP A 71 4.78 -9.80 20.44
N SER A 72 4.53 -8.53 20.09
CA SER A 72 4.16 -7.55 21.10
C SER A 72 2.68 -7.72 21.52
N PRO A 73 2.33 -7.57 22.80
CA PRO A 73 0.98 -7.89 23.29
C PRO A 73 -0.16 -7.25 22.49
N GLY A 74 -0.01 -5.96 22.12
CA GLY A 74 -1.02 -5.24 21.34
C GLY A 74 -1.09 -5.69 19.88
N CYS A 75 0.04 -6.06 19.25
CA CYS A 75 0.07 -6.54 17.88
C CYS A 75 -0.46 -7.96 17.78
N THR A 76 -0.10 -8.83 18.74
CA THR A 76 -0.66 -10.18 18.84
C THR A 76 -2.18 -10.13 18.99
N LYS A 77 -2.69 -9.28 19.89
CA LYS A 77 -4.14 -9.09 20.07
C LYS A 77 -4.81 -8.64 18.77
N GLN A 78 -4.23 -7.70 18.05
CA GLN A 78 -4.74 -7.23 16.75
C GLN A 78 -4.75 -8.36 15.71
N ALA A 79 -3.63 -9.08 15.57
CA ALA A 79 -3.51 -10.16 14.59
C ALA A 79 -4.50 -11.30 14.86
N CYS A 80 -4.63 -11.71 16.14
CA CYS A 80 -5.61 -12.73 16.54
C CYS A 80 -7.04 -12.26 16.27
N SER A 81 -7.37 -11.00 16.53
CA SER A 81 -8.71 -10.46 16.24
C SER A 81 -9.01 -10.45 14.73
N PHE A 82 -8.02 -10.15 13.86
CA PHE A 82 -8.17 -10.29 12.41
C PHE A 82 -8.36 -11.76 12.00
N ARG A 83 -7.58 -12.69 12.57
CA ARG A 83 -7.73 -14.12 12.33
C ARG A 83 -9.12 -14.62 12.69
N ASP A 84 -9.60 -14.26 13.87
CA ASP A 84 -10.91 -14.73 14.41
C ASP A 84 -12.10 -14.18 13.60
N GLN A 85 -11.92 -13.09 12.88
CA GLN A 85 -12.92 -12.47 11.99
C GLN A 85 -12.65 -12.73 10.50
N PHE A 86 -11.69 -13.58 10.15
CA PHE A 86 -11.21 -13.77 8.78
C PHE A 86 -12.33 -14.10 7.79
N GLU A 87 -13.22 -15.04 8.14
CA GLU A 87 -14.35 -15.43 7.30
C GLU A 87 -15.30 -14.25 7.04
N VAL A 88 -15.50 -13.36 8.03
CA VAL A 88 -16.36 -12.18 7.87
C VAL A 88 -15.72 -11.19 6.87
N PHE A 89 -14.38 -11.06 6.86
CA PHE A 89 -13.68 -10.27 5.85
C PHE A 89 -13.79 -10.90 4.45
N GLU A 90 -13.67 -12.21 4.33
CA GLU A 90 -13.86 -12.92 3.05
C GLU A 90 -15.27 -12.73 2.50
N GLU A 91 -16.31 -12.78 3.34
CA GLU A 91 -17.70 -12.49 2.96
C GLU A 91 -17.90 -11.05 2.42
N GLN A 92 -17.03 -10.11 2.81
CA GLN A 92 -16.99 -8.75 2.27
C GLN A 92 -16.08 -8.63 1.03
N ASP A 93 -15.62 -9.75 0.48
CA ASP A 93 -14.65 -9.80 -0.62
C ASP A 93 -13.38 -8.98 -0.32
N ALA A 94 -12.94 -9.01 0.94
CA ALA A 94 -11.81 -8.26 1.44
C ALA A 94 -10.63 -9.16 1.79
N MET A 95 -9.40 -8.69 1.48
CA MET A 95 -8.15 -9.34 1.85
C MET A 95 -7.44 -8.56 2.95
N ILE A 96 -7.01 -9.27 4.00
CA ILE A 96 -6.25 -8.71 5.12
C ILE A 96 -4.76 -8.79 4.81
N ILE A 97 -4.04 -7.68 4.99
CA ILE A 97 -2.61 -7.55 4.74
C ILE A 97 -1.97 -6.82 5.92
N GLY A 98 -1.15 -7.52 6.69
CA GLY A 98 -0.35 -6.91 7.76
C GLY A 98 1.04 -6.53 7.26
N ILE A 99 1.54 -5.35 7.64
CA ILE A 99 2.85 -4.84 7.23
C ILE A 99 3.63 -4.37 8.46
N SER A 100 4.83 -4.89 8.64
CA SER A 100 5.78 -4.37 9.63
C SER A 100 7.22 -4.49 9.16
N ALA A 101 8.16 -3.88 9.89
CA ALA A 101 9.58 -3.91 9.60
C ALA A 101 10.29 -5.23 10.01
N GLN A 102 9.54 -6.22 10.46
CA GLN A 102 10.11 -7.50 10.86
C GLN A 102 10.51 -8.34 9.63
N SER A 103 11.45 -9.29 9.83
CA SER A 103 11.93 -10.14 8.75
C SER A 103 10.87 -11.17 8.31
N VAL A 104 11.08 -11.76 7.14
CA VAL A 104 10.25 -12.86 6.62
C VAL A 104 10.17 -14.01 7.61
N GLU A 105 11.30 -14.36 8.25
CA GLU A 105 11.38 -15.43 9.24
C GLU A 105 10.55 -15.11 10.49
N SER A 106 10.65 -13.87 11.00
CA SER A 106 9.85 -13.41 12.16
C SER A 106 8.36 -13.50 11.83
N HIS A 107 7.94 -13.01 10.65
CA HIS A 107 6.54 -13.10 10.21
C HIS A 107 6.06 -14.54 10.06
N LEU A 108 6.93 -15.46 9.59
CA LEU A 108 6.59 -16.87 9.47
C LEU A 108 6.38 -17.52 10.83
N GLU A 109 7.24 -17.23 11.80
CA GLU A 109 7.13 -17.72 13.17
C GLU A 109 5.87 -17.18 13.84
N PHE A 110 5.65 -15.87 13.76
CA PHE A 110 4.46 -15.21 14.28
C PHE A 110 3.17 -15.78 13.67
N ALA A 111 3.13 -15.96 12.34
CA ALA A 111 1.97 -16.51 11.67
C ALA A 111 1.70 -17.97 12.10
N LYS A 112 2.74 -18.79 12.31
CA LYS A 112 2.60 -20.17 12.79
C LYS A 112 2.15 -20.23 14.24
N GLU A 113 2.76 -19.45 15.11
CA GLU A 113 2.46 -19.47 16.56
C GLU A 113 0.99 -19.13 16.82
N TYR A 114 0.47 -18.09 16.13
CA TYR A 114 -0.91 -17.64 16.31
C TYR A 114 -1.89 -18.14 15.25
N ASN A 115 -1.48 -19.07 14.38
CA ASN A 115 -2.31 -19.64 13.31
C ASN A 115 -2.95 -18.55 12.43
N LEU A 116 -2.18 -17.54 12.03
CA LEU A 116 -2.67 -16.44 11.21
C LEU A 116 -2.89 -16.95 9.77
N ASN A 117 -4.10 -16.77 9.27
CA ASN A 117 -4.58 -17.26 7.97
C ASN A 117 -4.61 -16.19 6.88
N PHE A 118 -3.88 -15.09 7.08
CA PHE A 118 -3.78 -13.97 6.14
C PHE A 118 -2.31 -13.60 5.86
N THR A 119 -2.11 -12.62 4.97
CA THR A 119 -0.78 -12.25 4.50
C THR A 119 -0.10 -11.26 5.44
N LEU A 120 1.15 -11.57 5.82
CA LEU A 120 2.08 -10.64 6.47
C LEU A 120 3.20 -10.28 5.49
N LEU A 121 3.55 -9.00 5.40
CA LEU A 121 4.55 -8.47 4.48
C LEU A 121 5.71 -7.82 5.24
N SER A 122 6.93 -8.18 4.86
CA SER A 122 8.18 -7.69 5.46
C SER A 122 8.63 -6.39 4.78
N ASP A 123 8.46 -5.26 5.48
CA ASP A 123 8.93 -3.93 5.09
C ASP A 123 10.15 -3.53 5.94
N ASN A 124 11.22 -4.34 5.90
CA ASN A 124 12.40 -4.20 6.76
C ASN A 124 13.16 -2.88 6.57
N GLU A 125 12.97 -2.20 5.46
CA GLU A 125 13.53 -0.88 5.17
C GLU A 125 12.55 0.27 5.42
N ASN A 126 11.33 -0.01 5.90
CA ASN A 126 10.23 0.94 6.12
C ASN A 126 9.79 1.71 4.86
N LYS A 127 10.14 1.26 3.66
CA LYS A 127 9.84 1.95 2.39
C LYS A 127 8.34 2.11 2.15
N VAL A 128 7.57 1.06 2.40
CA VAL A 128 6.12 1.10 2.23
C VAL A 128 5.46 1.86 3.36
N ARG A 129 5.97 1.75 4.59
CA ARG A 129 5.55 2.58 5.72
C ARG A 129 5.73 4.07 5.43
N ASP A 130 6.88 4.45 4.88
CA ASP A 130 7.18 5.85 4.52
C ASP A 130 6.31 6.31 3.35
N LEU A 131 6.06 5.43 2.37
CA LEU A 131 5.17 5.71 1.23
C LEU A 131 3.73 6.00 1.67
N PHE A 132 3.27 5.37 2.76
CA PHE A 132 1.95 5.62 3.36
C PHE A 132 1.96 6.75 4.40
N ASP A 133 3.12 7.35 4.67
CA ASP A 133 3.32 8.36 5.72
C ASP A 133 2.73 7.91 7.07
N VAL A 134 2.99 6.63 7.44
CA VAL A 134 2.48 6.06 8.68
C VAL A 134 3.16 6.72 9.87
N PRO A 135 2.44 7.43 10.75
CA PRO A 135 3.03 8.19 11.83
C PRO A 135 3.76 7.29 12.83
N SER A 136 4.73 7.85 13.50
CA SER A 136 5.41 7.25 14.66
C SER A 136 4.95 7.94 15.95
N THR A 137 5.05 7.23 17.08
CA THR A 137 4.74 7.75 18.40
C THR A 137 6.00 7.85 19.27
N LEU A 138 5.93 8.52 20.42
CA LEU A 138 7.05 8.71 21.32
C LEU A 138 8.29 9.30 20.61
N PHE A 139 8.13 10.45 19.98
CA PHE A 139 9.22 11.16 19.27
C PHE A 139 9.88 10.30 18.16
N GLY A 140 9.11 9.45 17.47
CA GLY A 140 9.62 8.60 16.40
C GLY A 140 10.14 7.22 16.84
N LEU A 141 10.15 6.94 18.14
CA LEU A 141 10.73 5.70 18.68
C LEU A 141 9.85 4.46 18.48
N ILE A 142 8.53 4.63 18.42
CA ILE A 142 7.59 3.52 18.23
C ILE A 142 6.86 3.71 16.90
N PRO A 143 6.98 2.77 15.95
CA PRO A 143 6.20 2.80 14.73
C PRO A 143 4.70 2.81 15.05
N GLY A 144 3.93 3.63 14.33
CA GLY A 144 2.50 3.75 14.56
C GLY A 144 1.71 2.53 14.12
N ARG A 145 0.46 2.48 14.57
CA ARG A 145 -0.52 1.45 14.21
C ARG A 145 -1.65 2.12 13.43
N VAL A 146 -1.73 1.81 12.14
CA VAL A 146 -2.74 2.39 11.24
C VAL A 146 -3.37 1.29 10.41
N THR A 147 -4.68 1.36 10.20
CA THR A 147 -5.40 0.48 9.29
C THR A 147 -6.09 1.31 8.22
N TYR A 148 -5.89 0.90 6.98
CA TYR A 148 -6.54 1.46 5.78
C TYR A 148 -7.52 0.45 5.21
N VAL A 149 -8.70 0.93 4.79
CA VAL A 149 -9.62 0.16 3.94
C VAL A 149 -9.55 0.75 2.53
N VAL A 150 -9.26 -0.10 1.57
CA VAL A 150 -9.12 0.26 0.15
C VAL A 150 -10.20 -0.49 -0.63
N ASN A 151 -10.95 0.22 -1.46
CA ASN A 151 -11.97 -0.39 -2.29
C ASN A 151 -11.35 -1.04 -3.55
N LYS A 152 -12.17 -1.75 -4.34
CA LYS A 152 -11.70 -2.43 -5.57
C LYS A 152 -11.09 -1.48 -6.59
N GLU A 153 -11.55 -0.22 -6.62
CA GLU A 153 -11.01 0.82 -7.51
C GLU A 153 -9.63 1.34 -7.05
N GLY A 154 -9.07 0.77 -5.99
CA GLY A 154 -7.79 1.17 -5.43
C GLY A 154 -7.84 2.50 -4.68
N LYS A 155 -9.03 2.94 -4.24
CA LYS A 155 -9.18 4.15 -3.45
C LYS A 155 -9.22 3.83 -1.96
N VAL A 156 -8.46 4.59 -1.16
CA VAL A 156 -8.55 4.56 0.29
C VAL A 156 -9.89 5.17 0.70
N VAL A 157 -10.77 4.38 1.25
CA VAL A 157 -12.11 4.81 1.67
C VAL A 157 -12.20 5.07 3.17
N PHE A 158 -11.24 4.57 3.93
CA PHE A 158 -11.19 4.75 5.38
C PHE A 158 -9.77 4.59 5.92
N MET A 159 -9.45 5.31 6.99
CA MET A 159 -8.22 5.18 7.76
C MET A 159 -8.54 5.25 9.25
N PHE A 160 -7.92 4.36 10.03
CA PHE A 160 -8.00 4.39 11.49
C PHE A 160 -6.61 4.33 12.10
N ASN A 161 -6.25 5.33 12.89
CA ASN A 161 -4.96 5.43 13.57
C ASN A 161 -5.16 5.38 15.08
N SER A 162 -4.67 4.35 15.73
CA SER A 162 -4.69 4.23 17.19
C SER A 162 -3.64 3.24 17.67
N GLN A 163 -2.71 3.69 18.51
CA GLN A 163 -1.68 2.82 19.06
C GLN A 163 -2.21 1.76 20.04
N PHE A 164 -3.25 2.09 20.79
CA PHE A 164 -3.68 1.30 21.95
C PHE A 164 -5.01 0.55 21.74
N GLN A 165 -5.81 0.91 20.75
CA GLN A 165 -7.13 0.31 20.51
C GLN A 165 -7.04 -0.78 19.44
N ALA A 166 -6.26 -1.84 19.71
CA ALA A 166 -5.95 -2.89 18.73
C ALA A 166 -7.20 -3.51 18.09
N GLU A 167 -8.21 -3.88 18.87
CA GLU A 167 -9.45 -4.52 18.39
C GLU A 167 -10.31 -3.56 17.57
N LYS A 168 -10.33 -2.27 17.94
CA LYS A 168 -11.13 -1.28 17.22
C LYS A 168 -10.70 -1.11 15.75
N HIS A 169 -9.46 -1.46 15.41
CA HIS A 169 -9.02 -1.50 14.01
C HIS A 169 -9.83 -2.50 13.17
N ILE A 170 -10.18 -3.63 13.77
CA ILE A 170 -10.95 -4.69 13.12
C ILE A 170 -12.41 -4.27 13.01
N ASP A 171 -12.99 -3.81 14.11
CA ASP A 171 -14.39 -3.40 14.17
C ASP A 171 -14.71 -2.30 13.17
N GLU A 172 -13.87 -1.27 13.11
CA GLU A 172 -14.03 -0.15 12.17
C GLU A 172 -13.84 -0.59 10.72
N ALA A 173 -12.83 -1.43 10.42
CA ALA A 173 -12.63 -1.94 9.07
C ALA A 173 -13.84 -2.75 8.60
N LEU A 174 -14.39 -3.64 9.44
CA LEU A 174 -15.58 -4.42 9.12
C LEU A 174 -16.82 -3.55 8.96
N ARG A 175 -16.99 -2.54 9.80
CA ARG A 175 -18.11 -1.59 9.68
C ARG A 175 -18.09 -0.92 8.30
N ILE A 176 -16.94 -0.38 7.90
CA ILE A 176 -16.77 0.30 6.61
C ILE A 176 -17.03 -0.66 5.43
N LEU A 177 -16.47 -1.88 5.46
CA LEU A 177 -16.69 -2.85 4.40
C LEU A 177 -18.17 -3.23 4.24
N LYS A 178 -18.93 -3.30 5.33
CA LYS A 178 -20.38 -3.54 5.29
C LYS A 178 -21.14 -2.37 4.69
N ASP A 179 -20.71 -1.14 4.99
CA ASP A 179 -21.35 0.09 4.48
C ASP A 179 -21.05 0.33 2.96
N MET A 180 -20.05 -0.37 2.40
CA MET A 180 -19.68 -0.30 0.98
C MET A 180 -20.52 -1.21 0.07
N LYS A 181 -21.35 -2.07 0.61
CA LYS A 181 -22.27 -2.93 -0.16
C LYS A 181 -23.54 -2.16 -0.49
#